data_cb084e5c89c94346cf15f7dd56869fa6
#
_entry.id   cb084e5c89c94346cf15f7dd56869fa6
#
_cell.length_a   1.000
_cell.length_b   1.000
_cell.length_c   1.000
_cell.angle_alpha   90.00
_cell.angle_beta   90.00
_cell.angle_gamma   90.00
#
_symmetry.space_group_name_H-M   'P 1'
#
loop_
_entity.id
_entity.type
_entity.pdbx_description
1 polymer ?
#
loop_
_entity_poly.entity_id
_entity_poly.type
_entity_poly.pdbx_seq_one_letter_code
_entity_poly.pdbx_strand_id
1 'polypeptide(L)'
;MCETGRILHHLANNIENPDNIILMVGYSAENTLGRKLIDGEKRVNILGSRYEVKSEVIVLESFSAHADENELLNYCSNFNKSLLKQIFLVDGEKEQQDIFKNNLNTAGFKDVIIPNKGYIFKIDEGKELL
;
A
#
# COMPACT_ATOMS: atom_id res chain seq x y z
N MET A 1 2.72 -0.38 9.38
CA MET A 1 1.41 0.23 9.71
C MET A 1 1.25 0.55 11.20
N CYS A 2 1.87 -0.19 12.11
CA CYS A 2 1.84 0.04 13.57
C CYS A 2 0.41 0.08 14.16
N GLU A 3 -0.54 -0.73 13.63
CA GLU A 3 -1.94 -0.69 14.05
C GLU A 3 -2.31 -1.78 15.08
N THR A 4 -1.51 -2.84 15.18
CA THR A 4 -1.84 -3.99 16.04
C THR A 4 -0.58 -4.62 16.64
N GLY A 5 -0.80 -5.43 17.68
CA GLY A 5 0.25 -6.24 18.29
C GLY A 5 1.17 -5.47 19.23
N ARG A 6 2.32 -6.08 19.52
CA ARG A 6 3.27 -5.60 20.54
C ARG A 6 3.89 -4.25 20.21
N ILE A 7 3.94 -3.85 18.94
CA ILE A 7 4.51 -2.58 18.53
C ILE A 7 3.81 -1.38 19.19
N LEU A 8 2.51 -1.45 19.42
CA LEU A 8 1.75 -0.40 20.09
C LEU A 8 2.25 -0.17 21.52
N HIS A 9 2.54 -1.24 22.26
CA HIS A 9 3.11 -1.15 23.61
C HIS A 9 4.54 -0.61 23.59
N HIS A 10 5.35 -1.04 22.62
CA HIS A 10 6.72 -0.52 22.48
C HIS A 10 6.71 0.97 22.15
N LEU A 11 5.85 1.41 21.24
CA LEU A 11 5.70 2.82 20.90
C LEU A 11 5.21 3.63 22.13
N ALA A 12 4.14 3.17 22.80
CA ALA A 12 3.61 3.87 23.97
C ALA A 12 4.65 4.09 25.07
N ASN A 13 5.57 3.13 25.26
CA ASN A 13 6.60 3.20 26.30
C ASN A 13 7.85 3.99 25.90
N ASN A 14 8.07 4.24 24.61
CA ASN A 14 9.35 4.75 24.13
C ASN A 14 9.27 6.01 23.28
N ILE A 15 8.11 6.32 22.69
CA ILE A 15 7.96 7.39 21.70
C ILE A 15 8.24 8.81 22.24
N GLU A 16 8.07 9.02 23.54
CA GLU A 16 8.33 10.32 24.21
C GLU A 16 9.79 10.51 24.65
N ASN A 17 10.63 9.51 24.47
CA ASN A 17 12.05 9.64 24.75
C ASN A 17 12.81 10.12 23.50
N PRO A 18 13.48 11.30 23.56
CA PRO A 18 14.21 11.86 22.41
C PRO A 18 15.48 11.09 22.05
N ASP A 19 15.99 10.22 22.94
CA ASP A 19 17.17 9.39 22.68
C ASP A 19 16.83 8.11 21.89
N ASN A 20 15.53 7.85 21.66
CA ASN A 20 15.09 6.67 20.94
C ASN A 20 14.93 6.97 19.43
N ILE A 21 15.13 5.94 18.63
CA ILE A 21 14.91 5.95 17.17
C ILE A 21 13.78 4.96 16.85
N ILE A 22 12.82 5.42 16.06
CA ILE A 22 11.79 4.58 15.44
C ILE A 22 12.18 4.36 13.99
N LEU A 23 12.54 3.12 13.64
CA LEU A 23 12.94 2.76 12.30
C LEU A 23 11.74 2.17 11.55
N MET A 24 11.27 2.89 10.51
CA MET A 24 10.20 2.44 9.63
C MET A 24 10.82 1.74 8.41
N VAL A 25 10.58 0.43 8.28
CA VAL A 25 11.26 -0.42 7.27
C VAL A 25 10.34 -0.90 6.16
N GLY A 26 9.16 -0.33 6.03
CA GLY A 26 8.21 -0.74 4.99
C GLY A 26 7.07 0.25 4.83
N TYR A 27 6.22 -0.02 3.84
CA TYR A 27 5.08 0.81 3.52
C TYR A 27 4.09 0.94 4.69
N SER A 28 3.57 2.14 4.87
CA SER A 28 2.48 2.43 5.81
C SER A 28 1.34 3.10 5.07
N ALA A 29 0.18 2.44 5.05
CA ALA A 29 -1.03 2.93 4.41
C ALA A 29 -1.52 4.23 5.05
N GLU A 30 -2.26 5.03 4.30
CA GLU A 30 -2.88 6.26 4.78
C GLU A 30 -3.74 6.01 6.04
N ASN A 31 -3.84 7.04 6.87
CA ASN A 31 -4.58 7.02 8.14
C ASN A 31 -4.08 6.03 9.20
N THR A 32 -2.96 5.32 8.98
CA THR A 32 -2.36 4.44 10.00
C THR A 32 -1.41 5.21 10.93
N LEU A 33 -1.18 4.64 12.13
CA LEU A 33 -0.21 5.22 13.08
C LEU A 33 1.20 5.28 12.45
N GLY A 34 1.60 4.24 11.71
CA GLY A 34 2.89 4.24 11.01
C GLY A 34 3.00 5.39 10.00
N ARG A 35 1.94 5.67 9.26
CA ARG A 35 1.90 6.77 8.29
C ARG A 35 2.02 8.12 8.99
N LYS A 36 1.30 8.35 10.06
CA LYS A 36 1.39 9.57 10.89
C LYS A 36 2.81 9.83 11.41
N LEU A 37 3.50 8.77 11.81
CA LEU A 37 4.90 8.88 12.25
C LEU A 37 5.82 9.27 11.09
N ILE A 38 5.64 8.67 9.91
CA ILE A 38 6.39 9.00 8.69
C ILE A 38 6.16 10.44 8.27
N ASP A 39 4.91 10.92 8.34
CA ASP A 39 4.53 12.29 8.00
C ASP A 39 4.98 13.32 9.05
N GLY A 40 5.60 12.87 10.14
CA GLY A 40 6.18 13.74 11.16
C GLY A 40 5.16 14.39 12.10
N GLU A 41 3.98 13.76 12.30
CA GLU A 41 3.00 14.22 13.28
C GLU A 41 3.63 14.28 14.67
N LYS A 42 3.51 15.44 15.34
CA LYS A 42 4.12 15.67 16.67
C LYS A 42 3.33 15.04 17.80
N ARG A 43 2.10 14.62 17.56
CA ARG A 43 1.25 13.96 18.56
C ARG A 43 0.41 12.88 17.89
N VAL A 44 0.42 11.71 18.49
CA VAL A 44 -0.31 10.52 17.98
C VAL A 44 -1.12 9.88 19.10
N ASN A 45 -2.15 9.13 18.71
CA ASN A 45 -2.92 8.31 19.65
C ASN A 45 -2.44 6.86 19.58
N ILE A 46 -2.11 6.27 20.73
CA ILE A 46 -1.69 4.89 20.86
C ILE A 46 -2.49 4.25 21.99
N LEU A 47 -3.17 3.15 21.73
CA LEU A 47 -3.99 2.44 22.73
C LEU A 47 -5.01 3.35 23.46
N GLY A 48 -5.56 4.33 22.74
CA GLY A 48 -6.55 5.27 23.30
C GLY A 48 -5.96 6.46 24.07
N SER A 49 -4.65 6.52 24.28
CA SER A 49 -3.95 7.62 24.94
C SER A 49 -3.15 8.45 23.93
N ARG A 50 -2.99 9.75 24.24
CA ARG A 50 -2.24 10.70 23.40
C ARG A 50 -0.81 10.81 23.87
N TYR A 51 0.13 10.71 22.92
CA TYR A 51 1.59 10.78 23.15
C TYR A 51 2.22 11.86 22.28
N GLU A 52 3.28 12.49 22.79
CA GLU A 52 4.16 13.37 22.00
C GLU A 52 5.23 12.53 21.30
N VAL A 53 5.45 12.77 20.00
CA VAL A 53 6.52 12.13 19.24
C VAL A 53 7.80 12.93 19.44
N LYS A 54 8.67 12.46 20.36
CA LYS A 54 9.98 13.05 20.64
C LYS A 54 11.11 12.21 20.08
N SER A 55 10.88 10.90 19.87
CA SER A 55 11.82 9.99 19.22
C SER A 55 12.05 10.42 17.77
N GLU A 56 13.28 10.21 17.29
CA GLU A 56 13.60 10.37 15.87
C GLU A 56 12.89 9.27 15.06
N VAL A 57 12.28 9.65 13.92
CA VAL A 57 11.66 8.70 12.99
C VAL A 57 12.49 8.63 11.72
N ILE A 58 13.06 7.45 11.43
CA ILE A 58 13.86 7.18 10.23
C ILE A 58 13.09 6.22 9.33
N VAL A 59 13.02 6.54 8.03
CA VAL A 59 12.36 5.69 7.03
C VAL A 59 13.40 5.05 6.13
N LEU A 60 13.35 3.72 6.00
CA LEU A 60 14.15 2.94 5.07
C LEU A 60 13.23 2.23 4.07
N GLU A 61 13.08 2.81 2.89
CA GLU A 61 12.19 2.27 1.84
C GLU A 61 12.74 0.99 1.20
N SER A 62 14.04 0.79 1.21
CA SER A 62 14.74 -0.33 0.55
C SER A 62 14.41 -1.72 1.14
N PHE A 63 13.70 -1.80 2.24
CA PHE A 63 13.25 -3.07 2.84
C PHE A 63 11.80 -3.45 2.50
N SER A 64 11.13 -2.67 1.63
CA SER A 64 9.83 -3.06 1.13
C SER A 64 9.97 -4.28 0.21
N ALA A 65 9.17 -5.33 0.47
CA ALA A 65 9.07 -6.49 -0.41
C ALA A 65 7.95 -6.32 -1.47
N HIS A 66 7.26 -5.19 -1.47
CA HIS A 66 6.25 -4.87 -2.48
C HIS A 66 6.93 -4.41 -3.75
N ALA A 67 6.48 -4.96 -4.87
CA ALA A 67 6.92 -4.52 -6.19
C ALA A 67 6.49 -3.06 -6.44
N ASP A 68 7.39 -2.27 -7.01
CA ASP A 68 7.05 -0.94 -7.49
C ASP A 68 6.30 -1.00 -8.84
N GLU A 69 5.89 0.16 -9.33
CA GLU A 69 5.15 0.26 -10.59
C GLU A 69 5.93 -0.30 -11.79
N ASN A 70 7.23 -0.03 -11.87
CA ASN A 70 8.08 -0.49 -12.95
C ASN A 70 8.28 -2.00 -12.91
N GLU A 71 8.44 -2.56 -11.72
CA GLU A 71 8.54 -4.00 -11.51
C GLU A 71 7.24 -4.71 -11.92
N LEU A 72 6.08 -4.13 -11.54
CA LEU A 72 4.76 -4.66 -11.94
C LEU A 72 4.55 -4.58 -13.47
N LEU A 73 4.91 -3.47 -14.11
CA LEU A 73 4.85 -3.33 -15.57
C LEU A 73 5.78 -4.33 -16.27
N ASN A 74 7.00 -4.48 -15.76
CA ASN A 74 7.95 -5.47 -16.28
C ASN A 74 7.43 -6.90 -16.12
N TYR A 75 6.85 -7.23 -14.97
CA TYR A 75 6.18 -8.52 -14.75
C TYR A 75 5.08 -8.76 -15.77
N CYS A 76 4.18 -7.78 -15.97
CA CYS A 76 3.12 -7.87 -16.96
C CYS A 76 3.65 -8.01 -18.40
N SER A 77 4.79 -7.42 -18.72
CA SER A 77 5.38 -7.48 -20.06
C SER A 77 5.80 -8.91 -20.50
N ASN A 78 5.98 -9.82 -19.55
CA ASN A 78 6.30 -11.21 -19.83
C ASN A 78 5.10 -12.03 -20.34
N PHE A 79 3.90 -11.50 -20.25
CA PHE A 79 2.70 -12.21 -20.75
C PHE A 79 2.45 -11.92 -22.23
N ASN A 80 1.96 -12.93 -22.94
CA ASN A 80 1.51 -12.73 -24.31
C ASN A 80 0.19 -11.95 -24.34
N LYS A 81 0.27 -10.69 -24.75
CA LYS A 81 -0.86 -9.75 -24.77
C LYS A 81 -2.02 -10.22 -25.66
N SER A 82 -1.74 -11.02 -26.70
CA SER A 82 -2.78 -11.53 -27.60
C SER A 82 -3.60 -12.67 -27.00
N LEU A 83 -3.05 -13.35 -26.00
CA LEU A 83 -3.70 -14.46 -25.27
C LEU A 83 -4.35 -13.99 -23.97
N LEU A 84 -3.93 -12.84 -23.45
CA LEU A 84 -4.43 -12.29 -22.21
C LEU A 84 -5.80 -11.64 -22.45
N LYS A 85 -6.84 -12.17 -21.84
CA LYS A 85 -8.20 -11.68 -22.03
C LYS A 85 -8.50 -10.46 -21.15
N GLN A 86 -8.12 -10.52 -19.89
CA GLN A 86 -8.42 -9.46 -18.90
C GLN A 86 -7.33 -9.37 -17.85
N ILE A 87 -7.16 -8.18 -17.29
CA ILE A 87 -6.33 -7.90 -16.11
C ILE A 87 -7.22 -7.28 -15.05
N PHE A 88 -7.25 -7.85 -13.85
CA PHE A 88 -7.93 -7.28 -12.70
C PHE A 88 -6.93 -6.66 -11.76
N LEU A 89 -7.07 -5.36 -11.48
CA LEU A 89 -6.30 -4.66 -10.46
C LEU A 89 -7.06 -4.72 -9.14
N VAL A 90 -6.58 -5.57 -8.24
CA VAL A 90 -7.19 -5.82 -6.93
C VAL A 90 -6.23 -5.35 -5.85
N ASP A 91 -6.75 -4.64 -4.85
CA ASP A 91 -5.97 -4.01 -3.79
C ASP A 91 -5.22 -2.73 -4.24
N GLY A 92 -4.88 -1.89 -3.27
CA GLY A 92 -4.22 -0.60 -3.49
C GLY A 92 -5.17 0.60 -3.47
N GLU A 93 -4.59 1.78 -3.32
CA GLU A 93 -5.30 3.06 -3.34
C GLU A 93 -5.92 3.30 -4.73
N LYS A 94 -7.15 3.81 -4.75
CA LYS A 94 -7.91 4.02 -6.00
C LYS A 94 -7.14 4.87 -7.02
N GLU A 95 -6.50 5.91 -6.57
CA GLU A 95 -5.69 6.80 -7.42
C GLU A 95 -4.52 6.05 -8.06
N GLN A 96 -3.83 5.22 -7.28
CA GLN A 96 -2.71 4.41 -7.75
C GLN A 96 -3.17 3.33 -8.74
N GLN A 97 -4.33 2.72 -8.48
CA GLN A 97 -4.94 1.77 -9.43
C GLN A 97 -5.27 2.44 -10.77
N ASP A 98 -5.82 3.66 -10.75
CA ASP A 98 -6.19 4.39 -11.97
C ASP A 98 -4.93 4.79 -12.79
N ILE A 99 -3.86 5.22 -12.11
CA ILE A 99 -2.57 5.50 -12.75
C ILE A 99 -2.00 4.23 -13.38
N PHE A 100 -1.92 3.14 -12.64
CA PHE A 100 -1.37 1.87 -13.12
C PHE A 100 -2.18 1.27 -14.27
N LYS A 101 -3.52 1.38 -14.22
CA LYS A 101 -4.41 1.03 -15.34
C LYS A 101 -4.05 1.79 -16.61
N ASN A 102 -3.84 3.11 -16.52
CA ASN A 102 -3.46 3.93 -17.66
C ASN A 102 -2.10 3.51 -18.23
N ASN A 103 -1.13 3.18 -17.38
CA ASN A 103 0.19 2.73 -17.79
C ASN A 103 0.14 1.36 -18.48
N LEU A 104 -0.67 0.43 -17.98
CA LEU A 104 -0.92 -0.86 -18.65
C LEU A 104 -1.57 -0.66 -20.02
N ASN A 105 -2.58 0.21 -20.12
CA ASN A 105 -3.22 0.52 -21.41
C ASN A 105 -2.23 1.13 -22.41
N THR A 106 -1.37 2.04 -21.95
CA THR A 106 -0.30 2.64 -22.76
C THR A 106 0.72 1.60 -23.20
N ALA A 107 1.03 0.63 -22.34
CA ALA A 107 1.88 -0.51 -22.65
C ALA A 107 1.22 -1.53 -23.61
N GLY A 108 -0.04 -1.31 -24.01
CA GLY A 108 -0.75 -2.13 -24.99
C GLY A 108 -1.55 -3.30 -24.43
N PHE A 109 -1.75 -3.33 -23.12
CA PHE A 109 -2.72 -4.26 -22.50
C PHE A 109 -4.13 -3.74 -22.69
N LYS A 110 -5.09 -4.65 -22.99
CA LYS A 110 -6.50 -4.34 -23.16
C LYS A 110 -7.28 -4.90 -21.97
N ASP A 111 -8.50 -4.38 -21.79
CA ASP A 111 -9.44 -4.89 -20.78
C ASP A 111 -8.87 -4.95 -19.36
N VAL A 112 -8.23 -3.85 -18.94
CA VAL A 112 -7.77 -3.65 -17.58
C VAL A 112 -8.92 -3.15 -16.71
N ILE A 113 -9.32 -3.93 -15.71
CA ILE A 113 -10.51 -3.72 -14.88
C ILE A 113 -10.08 -3.46 -13.43
N ILE A 114 -10.66 -2.44 -12.82
CA ILE A 114 -10.58 -2.20 -11.38
C ILE A 114 -11.95 -2.61 -10.81
N PRO A 115 -12.07 -3.79 -10.19
CA PRO A 115 -13.35 -4.28 -9.71
C PRO A 115 -13.83 -3.51 -8.49
N ASN A 116 -15.12 -3.18 -8.46
CA ASN A 116 -15.75 -2.67 -7.25
C ASN A 116 -16.11 -3.82 -6.30
N LYS A 117 -16.15 -3.52 -5.00
CA LYS A 117 -16.55 -4.50 -4.00
C LYS A 117 -17.96 -5.04 -4.27
N GLY A 118 -18.07 -6.35 -4.36
CA GLY A 118 -19.35 -7.04 -4.59
C GLY A 118 -19.64 -7.37 -6.05
N TYR A 119 -18.81 -6.94 -7.00
CA TYR A 119 -18.94 -7.34 -8.40
C TYR A 119 -18.49 -8.78 -8.61
N ILE A 120 -19.22 -9.49 -9.48
CA ILE A 120 -18.93 -10.88 -9.86
C ILE A 120 -18.61 -10.91 -11.35
N PHE A 121 -17.46 -11.48 -11.71
CA PHE A 121 -17.03 -11.63 -13.09
C PHE A 121 -17.00 -13.09 -13.49
N LYS A 122 -17.50 -13.41 -14.68
CA LYS A 122 -17.32 -14.72 -15.29
C LYS A 122 -16.03 -14.72 -16.11
N ILE A 123 -15.00 -15.30 -15.57
CA ILE A 123 -13.64 -15.22 -16.14
C ILE A 123 -13.56 -15.90 -17.52
N ASP A 124 -14.30 -16.98 -17.74
CA ASP A 124 -14.24 -17.76 -19.00
C ASP A 124 -14.75 -16.99 -20.23
N GLU A 125 -15.74 -16.09 -20.05
CA GLU A 125 -16.37 -15.33 -21.14
C GLU A 125 -16.05 -13.83 -21.10
N GLY A 126 -15.39 -13.36 -20.05
CA GLY A 126 -15.06 -11.94 -19.87
C GLY A 126 -16.27 -11.03 -19.73
N LYS A 127 -17.42 -11.57 -19.34
CA LYS A 127 -18.66 -10.82 -19.11
C LYS A 127 -18.90 -10.60 -17.65
N GLU A 128 -19.34 -9.39 -17.31
CA GLU A 128 -19.80 -9.04 -15.98
C GLU A 128 -21.07 -9.84 -15.65
N LEU A 129 -21.10 -10.47 -14.48
CA LEU A 129 -22.31 -11.04 -13.90
C LEU A 129 -22.74 -10.10 -12.78
N LEU A 130 -23.93 -9.59 -12.86
CA LEU A 130 -24.58 -8.73 -11.88
C LEU A 130 -24.61 -9.31 -10.48
#